data_7f10bd30e48a32323fcf237bd2aa005d
#
_entry.id   7f10bd30e48a32323fcf237bd2aa005d
#
_cell.length_a   1.000
_cell.length_b   1.000
_cell.length_c   1.000
_cell.angle_alpha   90.00
_cell.angle_beta   90.00
_cell.angle_gamma   90.00
#
_symmetry.space_group_name_H-M   'P 1'
#
loop_
_entity.id
_entity.type
_entity.pdbx_description
1 polymer ?
#
loop_
_entity_poly.entity_id
_entity_poly.type
_entity_poly.pdbx_seq_one_letter_code
_entity_poly.pdbx_strand_id
1 'polypeptide(L)'
;MKNVRHKIITIVVLPVLCFLLAAPLPASAKTYENGILLFQKKIKKILSNSCLRKNNFGIKIYSLDRGESIFELRAKKVFVPASNLKILTTAVALETLGPNYRFPTRLYTDGTLKGEVLDGNLYIKGYGDPKFVTEQMWLLVNKLKNLPVKKITGNIIGDDSFFDDQKRIKTWIKNPGAEAYEAPLGALSFNFNTVQADVSPGPKAGSRPKIVIEPDIEYITLNNQARTLKPGRRNRLIVNRVDRNGFDEITVSGGIRLDQARARYFLNITDPTQYTLSTLKKYLGHVGIQFQGKIEKAMVPETAIELLTHESEPLTLALQGL
;
A
#
# COMPACT_ATOMS: atom_id res chain seq x y z
N MET A 1 58.29 -19.85 63.67
CA MET A 1 58.04 -20.54 62.40
C MET A 1 56.63 -20.23 61.91
N LYS A 2 56.37 -19.03 61.49
CA LYS A 2 55.12 -18.60 60.82
C LYS A 2 55.50 -17.34 59.96
N ASN A 3 55.80 -17.48 58.65
CA ASN A 3 55.79 -16.35 57.73
C ASN A 3 56.44 -16.67 56.34
N VAL A 4 56.40 -17.91 55.86
CA VAL A 4 56.98 -18.24 54.55
C VAL A 4 55.93 -18.70 53.54
N ARG A 5 54.66 -18.97 53.91
CA ARG A 5 53.67 -19.54 52.97
C ARG A 5 52.79 -18.54 52.17
N HIS A 6 52.86 -17.23 52.49
CA HIS A 6 51.99 -16.26 51.78
C HIS A 6 52.66 -15.50 50.62
N LYS A 7 53.98 -15.57 50.44
CA LYS A 7 54.68 -14.86 49.36
C LYS A 7 54.80 -15.62 48.03
N ILE A 8 54.59 -16.97 48.07
CA ILE A 8 54.76 -17.78 46.84
C ILE A 8 53.50 -17.81 45.98
N ILE A 9 52.29 -17.63 46.54
CA ILE A 9 51.02 -17.66 45.81
C ILE A 9 50.79 -16.41 44.98
N THR A 10 51.29 -15.25 45.41
CA THR A 10 51.07 -13.97 44.72
C THR A 10 51.92 -13.80 43.45
N ILE A 11 53.05 -14.51 43.33
CA ILE A 11 53.95 -14.40 42.16
C ILE A 11 53.53 -15.31 41.00
N VAL A 12 52.77 -16.40 41.26
CA VAL A 12 52.33 -17.34 40.22
C VAL A 12 51.01 -16.92 39.60
N VAL A 13 50.14 -16.16 40.25
CA VAL A 13 48.83 -15.72 39.76
C VAL A 13 48.98 -14.55 38.74
N LEU A 14 49.95 -13.67 38.92
CA LEU A 14 50.13 -12.50 38.03
C LEU A 14 50.53 -12.87 36.58
N PRO A 15 51.51 -13.79 36.35
CA PRO A 15 51.82 -14.19 34.96
C PRO A 15 50.76 -15.06 34.30
N VAL A 16 49.96 -15.81 35.06
CA VAL A 16 48.87 -16.62 34.48
C VAL A 16 47.70 -15.72 34.04
N LEU A 17 47.40 -14.64 34.80
CA LEU A 17 46.37 -13.67 34.42
C LEU A 17 46.80 -12.83 33.21
N CYS A 18 48.08 -12.47 33.05
CA CYS A 18 48.59 -11.80 31.89
C CYS A 18 48.61 -12.71 30.62
N PHE A 19 48.78 -14.03 30.78
CA PHE A 19 48.73 -14.97 29.68
C PHE A 19 47.29 -15.23 29.15
N LEU A 20 46.28 -15.13 30.03
CA LEU A 20 44.88 -15.23 29.67
C LEU A 20 44.36 -14.00 28.92
N LEU A 21 44.98 -12.82 29.12
CA LEU A 21 44.64 -11.58 28.40
C LEU A 21 45.32 -11.49 27.05
N ALA A 22 46.32 -12.33 26.75
CA ALA A 22 47.04 -12.39 25.48
C ALA A 22 46.65 -13.57 24.57
N ALA A 23 45.54 -14.25 24.88
CA ALA A 23 45.06 -15.34 24.03
C ALA A 23 44.72 -14.80 22.65
N PRO A 24 45.28 -15.35 21.55
CA PRO A 24 44.90 -14.91 20.21
C PRO A 24 43.44 -15.17 19.99
N LEU A 25 42.74 -14.15 19.45
CA LEU A 25 41.33 -14.31 19.05
C LEU A 25 41.15 -15.58 18.23
N PRO A 26 40.10 -16.37 18.44
CA PRO A 26 39.85 -17.61 17.71
C PRO A 26 39.86 -17.33 16.19
N ALA A 27 40.39 -18.26 15.40
CA ALA A 27 40.56 -18.11 13.96
C ALA A 27 39.26 -17.68 13.23
N SER A 28 38.10 -18.06 13.74
CA SER A 28 36.78 -17.66 13.25
C SER A 28 36.50 -16.15 13.41
N ALA A 29 36.96 -15.54 14.52
CA ALA A 29 36.81 -14.10 14.74
C ALA A 29 37.66 -13.28 13.76
N LYS A 30 38.89 -13.73 13.51
CA LYS A 30 39.82 -13.08 12.56
C LYS A 30 39.32 -13.16 11.10
N THR A 31 38.69 -14.26 10.74
CA THR A 31 38.06 -14.44 9.42
C THR A 31 36.86 -13.53 9.24
N TYR A 32 36.05 -13.35 10.27
CA TYR A 32 34.90 -12.43 10.27
C TYR A 32 35.34 -10.97 10.14
N GLU A 33 36.29 -10.53 10.96
CA GLU A 33 36.82 -9.15 10.89
C GLU A 33 37.38 -8.82 9.50
N ASN A 34 38.12 -9.75 8.88
CA ASN A 34 38.60 -9.60 7.52
C ASN A 34 37.45 -9.50 6.50
N GLY A 35 36.37 -10.27 6.70
CA GLY A 35 35.15 -10.19 5.89
C GLY A 35 34.48 -8.83 5.98
N ILE A 36 34.34 -8.28 7.19
CA ILE A 36 33.78 -6.93 7.40
C ILE A 36 34.65 -5.86 6.72
N LEU A 37 35.96 -5.92 6.90
CA LEU A 37 36.89 -4.96 6.27
C LEU A 37 36.80 -4.98 4.74
N LEU A 38 36.72 -6.17 4.15
CA LEU A 38 36.54 -6.33 2.71
C LEU A 38 35.17 -5.77 2.25
N PHE A 39 34.13 -6.06 2.98
CA PHE A 39 32.78 -5.53 2.73
C PHE A 39 32.75 -4.00 2.79
N GLN A 40 33.33 -3.41 3.84
CA GLN A 40 33.42 -1.95 3.99
C GLN A 40 34.20 -1.31 2.83
N LYS A 41 35.31 -1.93 2.37
CA LYS A 41 36.07 -1.46 1.19
C LYS A 41 35.21 -1.50 -0.08
N LYS A 42 34.42 -2.57 -0.30
CA LYS A 42 33.52 -2.66 -1.45
C LYS A 42 32.44 -1.56 -1.41
N ILE A 43 31.82 -1.32 -0.24
CA ILE A 43 30.84 -0.24 -0.08
C ILE A 43 31.47 1.12 -0.38
N LYS A 44 32.62 1.43 0.21
CA LYS A 44 33.33 2.69 -0.05
C LYS A 44 33.64 2.88 -1.53
N LYS A 45 34.04 1.83 -2.25
CA LYS A 45 34.27 1.87 -3.69
C LYS A 45 32.98 2.18 -4.48
N ILE A 46 31.83 1.60 -4.11
CA ILE A 46 30.55 1.90 -4.74
C ILE A 46 30.17 3.36 -4.48
N LEU A 47 30.31 3.83 -3.25
CA LEU A 47 29.98 5.20 -2.84
C LEU A 47 30.90 6.27 -3.43
N SER A 48 32.09 5.89 -3.89
CA SER A 48 33.01 6.83 -4.58
C SER A 48 32.57 7.12 -6.03
N ASN A 49 31.57 6.42 -6.57
CA ASN A 49 31.00 6.68 -7.89
C ASN A 49 30.46 8.12 -7.95
N SER A 50 30.71 8.81 -9.07
CA SER A 50 30.34 10.22 -9.26
C SER A 50 28.85 10.51 -9.10
N CYS A 51 28.00 9.57 -9.48
CA CYS A 51 26.53 9.70 -9.34
C CYS A 51 26.07 9.70 -7.87
N LEU A 52 26.73 8.93 -7.00
CA LEU A 52 26.38 8.85 -5.58
C LEU A 52 27.05 9.94 -4.73
N ARG A 53 28.26 10.33 -5.10
CA ARG A 53 29.07 11.28 -4.34
C ARG A 53 28.44 12.67 -4.14
N LYS A 54 27.58 13.09 -5.09
CA LYS A 54 26.86 14.37 -5.05
C LYS A 54 25.58 14.33 -4.21
N ASN A 55 25.10 13.16 -3.84
CA ASN A 55 23.83 13.01 -3.15
C ASN A 55 24.00 13.08 -1.62
N ASN A 56 22.99 13.66 -0.97
CA ASN A 56 22.94 13.77 0.47
C ASN A 56 22.16 12.59 1.04
N PHE A 57 22.85 11.55 1.49
CA PHE A 57 22.25 10.34 2.08
C PHE A 57 23.05 9.85 3.28
N GLY A 58 22.44 9.02 4.10
CA GLY A 58 23.05 8.30 5.21
C GLY A 58 22.91 6.79 5.02
N ILE A 59 23.83 6.03 5.56
CA ILE A 59 23.80 4.57 5.55
C ILE A 59 24.15 4.08 6.96
N LYS A 60 23.36 3.12 7.45
CA LYS A 60 23.69 2.29 8.61
C LYS A 60 23.42 0.84 8.26
N ILE A 61 24.44 0.00 8.37
CA ILE A 61 24.32 -1.46 8.21
C ILE A 61 24.62 -2.06 9.58
N TYR A 62 23.64 -2.78 10.10
CA TYR A 62 23.67 -3.35 11.45
C TYR A 62 23.44 -4.86 11.39
N SER A 63 24.24 -5.62 12.12
CA SER A 63 24.06 -7.05 12.29
C SER A 63 23.11 -7.30 13.47
N LEU A 64 21.92 -7.83 13.21
CA LEU A 64 20.97 -8.19 14.25
C LEU A 64 21.46 -9.35 15.12
N ASP A 65 22.11 -10.35 14.49
CA ASP A 65 22.63 -11.52 15.20
C ASP A 65 23.76 -11.18 16.17
N ARG A 66 24.54 -10.15 15.86
CA ARG A 66 25.70 -9.74 16.65
C ARG A 66 25.48 -8.49 17.50
N GLY A 67 24.42 -7.77 17.26
CA GLY A 67 24.13 -6.53 17.97
C GLY A 67 25.13 -5.40 17.67
N GLU A 68 25.77 -5.39 16.47
CA GLU A 68 26.83 -4.42 16.14
C GLU A 68 26.64 -3.74 14.79
N SER A 69 27.20 -2.54 14.66
CA SER A 69 27.16 -1.78 13.41
C SER A 69 28.34 -2.18 12.52
N ILE A 70 28.03 -2.71 11.32
CA ILE A 70 29.03 -3.17 10.34
C ILE A 70 29.55 -2.00 9.51
N PHE A 71 28.70 -1.03 9.17
CA PHE A 71 29.07 0.13 8.38
C PHE A 71 28.18 1.33 8.70
N GLU A 72 28.78 2.49 8.85
CA GLU A 72 28.07 3.74 9.09
C GLU A 72 28.62 4.87 8.19
N LEU A 73 27.72 5.60 7.57
CA LEU A 73 27.99 6.85 6.87
C LEU A 73 26.89 7.85 7.21
N ARG A 74 27.23 8.92 7.91
CA ARG A 74 26.26 9.95 8.34
C ARG A 74 25.05 9.36 9.08
N ALA A 75 25.23 8.25 9.81
CA ALA A 75 24.15 7.49 10.45
C ALA A 75 23.40 8.29 11.51
N LYS A 76 24.02 9.33 12.09
CA LYS A 76 23.40 10.23 13.08
C LYS A 76 22.78 11.49 12.47
N LYS A 77 22.94 11.69 11.15
CA LYS A 77 22.36 12.85 10.48
C LYS A 77 20.85 12.64 10.28
N VAL A 78 20.07 13.69 10.56
CA VAL A 78 18.64 13.69 10.34
C VAL A 78 18.32 13.81 8.86
N PHE A 79 17.45 12.95 8.36
CA PHE A 79 16.92 12.94 7.00
C PHE A 79 15.41 12.85 7.03
N VAL A 80 14.73 13.27 5.96
CA VAL A 80 13.31 13.01 5.77
C VAL A 80 13.13 11.49 5.57
N PRO A 81 12.37 10.81 6.43
CA PRO A 81 12.29 9.34 6.40
C PRO A 81 11.56 8.81 5.16
N ALA A 82 10.66 9.59 4.55
CA ALA A 82 9.81 9.16 3.45
C ALA A 82 9.20 7.76 3.74
N SER A 83 9.29 6.81 2.80
CA SER A 83 8.75 5.45 2.98
C SER A 83 9.41 4.62 4.09
N ASN A 84 10.56 5.03 4.64
CA ASN A 84 11.12 4.35 5.81
C ASN A 84 10.21 4.45 7.05
N LEU A 85 9.31 5.44 7.09
CA LEU A 85 8.31 5.55 8.15
C LEU A 85 7.35 4.34 8.20
N LYS A 86 7.16 3.64 7.08
CA LYS A 86 6.36 2.42 7.02
C LYS A 86 6.87 1.32 7.96
N ILE A 87 8.19 1.24 8.17
CA ILE A 87 8.78 0.28 9.12
C ILE A 87 8.25 0.52 10.53
N LEU A 88 8.23 1.79 10.96
CA LEU A 88 7.70 2.15 12.29
C LEU A 88 6.19 1.91 12.37
N THR A 89 5.44 2.35 11.36
CA THR A 89 3.97 2.14 11.31
C THR A 89 3.63 0.65 11.36
N THR A 90 4.36 -0.18 10.61
CA THR A 90 4.18 -1.64 10.58
C THR A 90 4.49 -2.28 11.94
N ALA A 91 5.60 -1.86 12.56
CA ALA A 91 5.99 -2.38 13.88
C ALA A 91 4.93 -2.04 14.94
N VAL A 92 4.44 -0.79 14.96
CA VAL A 92 3.38 -0.35 15.87
C VAL A 92 2.08 -1.11 15.60
N ALA A 93 1.70 -1.31 14.34
CA ALA A 93 0.50 -2.06 13.98
C ALA A 93 0.57 -3.52 14.48
N LEU A 94 1.71 -4.20 14.28
CA LEU A 94 1.92 -5.57 14.74
C LEU A 94 1.89 -5.67 16.26
N GLU A 95 2.49 -4.71 16.96
CA GLU A 95 2.52 -4.68 18.44
C GLU A 95 1.13 -4.37 19.02
N THR A 96 0.39 -3.44 18.40
CA THR A 96 -0.89 -2.95 18.95
C THR A 96 -2.07 -3.85 18.58
N LEU A 97 -2.14 -4.30 17.33
CA LEU A 97 -3.26 -5.08 16.82
C LEU A 97 -3.01 -6.59 16.87
N GLY A 98 -1.75 -6.99 16.88
CA GLY A 98 -1.33 -8.39 16.80
C GLY A 98 -1.25 -8.93 15.37
N PRO A 99 -0.46 -10.01 15.16
CA PRO A 99 -0.16 -10.55 13.82
C PRO A 99 -1.38 -11.13 13.10
N ASN A 100 -2.37 -11.58 13.84
CA ASN A 100 -3.58 -12.23 13.34
C ASN A 100 -4.77 -11.28 13.15
N TYR A 101 -4.59 -9.99 13.41
CA TYR A 101 -5.65 -9.00 13.23
C TYR A 101 -6.14 -8.99 11.78
N ARG A 102 -7.47 -8.88 11.61
CA ARG A 102 -8.15 -8.80 10.32
C ARG A 102 -9.00 -7.54 10.28
N PHE A 103 -8.94 -6.84 9.17
CA PHE A 103 -9.73 -5.64 8.95
C PHE A 103 -11.13 -6.05 8.46
N PRO A 104 -12.20 -5.67 9.16
CA PRO A 104 -13.54 -5.98 8.69
C PRO A 104 -14.00 -4.97 7.63
N THR A 105 -14.87 -5.42 6.72
CA THR A 105 -15.76 -4.62 5.89
C THR A 105 -17.14 -5.19 6.04
N ARG A 106 -18.12 -4.39 6.47
CA ARG A 106 -19.43 -4.92 6.88
C ARG A 106 -20.57 -4.35 6.04
N LEU A 107 -21.55 -5.19 5.76
CA LEU A 107 -22.82 -4.80 5.16
C LEU A 107 -23.90 -4.77 6.23
N TYR A 108 -24.72 -3.70 6.21
CA TYR A 108 -25.86 -3.53 7.10
C TYR A 108 -27.10 -3.15 6.32
N THR A 109 -28.26 -3.23 6.97
CA THR A 109 -29.52 -2.71 6.46
C THR A 109 -30.36 -2.09 7.59
N ASP A 110 -31.10 -1.05 7.26
CA ASP A 110 -32.18 -0.49 8.09
C ASP A 110 -33.57 -1.04 7.69
N GLY A 111 -33.59 -1.91 6.68
CA GLY A 111 -34.81 -2.44 6.11
C GLY A 111 -35.14 -3.84 6.58
N THR A 112 -36.19 -4.40 5.98
CA THR A 112 -36.67 -5.75 6.22
C THR A 112 -36.62 -6.59 4.95
N LEU A 113 -36.30 -7.87 5.09
CA LEU A 113 -36.35 -8.80 3.97
C LEU A 113 -37.78 -9.37 3.82
N LYS A 114 -38.42 -9.07 2.68
CA LYS A 114 -39.75 -9.55 2.29
C LYS A 114 -39.61 -10.47 1.09
N GLY A 115 -39.60 -11.79 1.33
CA GLY A 115 -39.24 -12.76 0.29
C GLY A 115 -37.81 -12.54 -0.20
N GLU A 116 -37.63 -12.22 -1.48
CA GLU A 116 -36.30 -11.91 -2.08
C GLU A 116 -36.03 -10.40 -2.21
N VAL A 117 -36.84 -9.54 -1.61
CA VAL A 117 -36.74 -8.08 -1.68
C VAL A 117 -36.27 -7.52 -0.34
N LEU A 118 -35.13 -6.88 -0.33
CA LEU A 118 -34.67 -6.03 0.78
C LEU A 118 -35.39 -4.68 0.64
N ASP A 119 -36.39 -4.47 1.49
CA ASP A 119 -37.21 -3.25 1.54
C ASP A 119 -36.56 -2.26 2.54
N GLY A 120 -35.60 -1.48 2.03
CA GLY A 120 -34.78 -0.56 2.79
C GLY A 120 -33.40 -0.34 2.15
N ASN A 121 -32.50 0.30 2.86
CA ASN A 121 -31.16 0.64 2.39
C ASN A 121 -30.15 -0.50 2.64
N LEU A 122 -29.15 -0.56 1.77
CA LEU A 122 -27.94 -1.37 1.98
C LEU A 122 -26.79 -0.44 2.33
N TYR A 123 -26.18 -0.65 3.49
CA TYR A 123 -24.98 0.08 3.91
C TYR A 123 -23.74 -0.78 3.74
N ILE A 124 -22.63 -0.17 3.33
CA ILE A 124 -21.29 -0.75 3.41
C ILE A 124 -20.42 0.14 4.29
N LYS A 125 -19.88 -0.42 5.37
CA LYS A 125 -19.00 0.27 6.30
C LYS A 125 -17.59 -0.29 6.21
N GLY A 126 -16.61 0.60 5.97
CA GLY A 126 -15.20 0.29 5.98
C GLY A 126 -14.56 0.53 7.35
N TYR A 127 -13.57 -0.29 7.68
CA TYR A 127 -12.79 -0.18 8.90
C TYR A 127 -11.28 -0.12 8.61
N GLY A 128 -10.92 0.40 7.43
CA GLY A 128 -9.55 0.65 7.05
C GLY A 128 -8.81 -0.56 6.47
N ASP A 129 -9.52 -1.50 5.84
CA ASP A 129 -8.88 -2.61 5.14
C ASP A 129 -7.97 -2.10 4.01
N PRO A 130 -6.63 -2.26 4.10
CA PRO A 130 -5.70 -1.77 3.09
C PRO A 130 -5.70 -2.61 1.81
N LYS A 131 -6.31 -3.79 1.85
CA LYS A 131 -6.35 -4.77 0.74
C LYS A 131 -7.76 -5.16 0.31
N PHE A 132 -8.75 -4.31 0.54
CA PHE A 132 -10.08 -4.51 -0.01
C PHE A 132 -10.05 -4.22 -1.52
N VAL A 133 -9.74 -5.26 -2.30
CA VAL A 133 -9.54 -5.18 -3.76
C VAL A 133 -10.67 -5.91 -4.50
N THR A 134 -10.57 -5.95 -5.83
CA THR A 134 -11.57 -6.56 -6.74
C THR A 134 -12.03 -7.95 -6.30
N GLU A 135 -11.11 -8.82 -5.93
CA GLU A 135 -11.40 -10.18 -5.47
C GLU A 135 -12.21 -10.19 -4.16
N GLN A 136 -11.90 -9.28 -3.25
CA GLN A 136 -12.59 -9.16 -1.98
C GLN A 136 -14.01 -8.61 -2.16
N MET A 137 -14.19 -7.62 -3.02
CA MET A 137 -15.50 -7.10 -3.42
C MET A 137 -16.34 -8.22 -4.06
N TRP A 138 -15.75 -9.01 -4.96
CA TRP A 138 -16.39 -10.15 -5.58
C TRP A 138 -16.86 -11.17 -4.55
N LEU A 139 -16.01 -11.52 -3.58
CA LEU A 139 -16.38 -12.43 -2.50
C LEU A 139 -17.52 -11.88 -1.65
N LEU A 140 -17.47 -10.59 -1.31
CA LEU A 140 -18.50 -9.92 -0.51
C LEU A 140 -19.87 -9.97 -1.20
N VAL A 141 -19.95 -9.61 -2.48
CA VAL A 141 -21.22 -9.63 -3.23
C VAL A 141 -21.73 -11.04 -3.46
N ASN A 142 -20.87 -12.04 -3.64
CA ASN A 142 -21.31 -13.44 -3.73
C ASN A 142 -21.82 -13.97 -2.40
N LYS A 143 -21.26 -13.57 -1.25
CA LYS A 143 -21.86 -13.87 0.06
C LYS A 143 -23.25 -13.25 0.17
N LEU A 144 -23.43 -12.00 -0.26
CA LEU A 144 -24.75 -11.36 -0.26
C LEU A 144 -25.76 -12.07 -1.19
N LYS A 145 -25.31 -12.52 -2.37
CA LYS A 145 -26.12 -13.31 -3.30
C LYS A 145 -26.64 -14.62 -2.68
N ASN A 146 -25.88 -15.23 -1.75
CA ASN A 146 -26.28 -16.45 -1.05
C ASN A 146 -27.36 -16.19 0.02
N LEU A 147 -27.61 -14.94 0.39
CA LEU A 147 -28.80 -14.56 1.11
C LEU A 147 -29.99 -14.45 0.12
N PRO A 148 -31.23 -14.58 0.55
CA PRO A 148 -32.37 -14.45 -0.32
C PRO A 148 -32.64 -12.97 -0.71
N VAL A 149 -31.64 -12.29 -1.29
CA VAL A 149 -31.72 -10.89 -1.72
C VAL A 149 -31.55 -10.84 -3.24
N LYS A 150 -32.64 -10.56 -3.97
CA LYS A 150 -32.61 -10.33 -5.43
C LYS A 150 -32.81 -8.87 -5.80
N LYS A 151 -33.37 -8.09 -4.89
CA LYS A 151 -33.70 -6.69 -5.13
C LYS A 151 -33.52 -5.86 -3.87
N ILE A 152 -32.98 -4.65 -4.03
CA ILE A 152 -32.83 -3.61 -3.00
C ILE A 152 -33.67 -2.42 -3.45
N THR A 153 -34.64 -1.99 -2.63
CA THR A 153 -35.55 -0.87 -2.97
C THR A 153 -35.00 0.49 -2.55
N GLY A 154 -34.22 0.53 -1.46
CA GLY A 154 -33.60 1.73 -0.92
C GLY A 154 -32.27 2.10 -1.57
N ASN A 155 -31.47 2.88 -0.88
CA ASN A 155 -30.19 3.39 -1.33
C ASN A 155 -29.03 2.44 -1.01
N ILE A 156 -27.90 2.56 -1.74
CA ILE A 156 -26.60 2.01 -1.35
C ILE A 156 -25.83 3.13 -0.66
N ILE A 157 -25.48 2.92 0.60
CA ILE A 157 -24.89 3.95 1.47
C ILE A 157 -23.52 3.51 1.94
N GLY A 158 -22.51 4.40 1.75
CA GLY A 158 -21.16 4.18 2.22
C GLY A 158 -20.88 4.89 3.53
N ASP A 159 -20.43 4.13 4.51
CA ASP A 159 -19.98 4.66 5.80
C ASP A 159 -18.45 4.60 5.90
N ASP A 160 -17.82 5.76 5.90
CA ASP A 160 -16.39 5.99 5.99
C ASP A 160 -16.00 6.63 7.34
N SER A 161 -16.94 6.65 8.29
CA SER A 161 -16.82 7.38 9.56
C SER A 161 -15.89 6.73 10.59
N PHE A 162 -15.30 5.56 10.29
CA PHE A 162 -14.33 4.92 11.19
C PHE A 162 -13.01 5.71 11.29
N PHE A 163 -12.63 6.42 10.22
CA PHE A 163 -11.56 7.41 10.26
C PHE A 163 -12.16 8.82 10.28
N ASP A 164 -11.34 9.81 10.64
CA ASP A 164 -11.69 11.21 10.51
C ASP A 164 -11.79 11.65 9.04
N ASP A 165 -12.20 12.92 8.83
CA ASP A 165 -12.37 13.48 7.49
C ASP A 165 -11.06 13.90 6.82
N GLN A 166 -9.92 13.69 7.46
CA GLN A 166 -8.62 14.06 6.91
C GLN A 166 -8.14 13.04 5.86
N LYS A 167 -8.65 13.13 4.66
CA LYS A 167 -8.32 12.21 3.55
C LYS A 167 -6.88 12.32 3.05
N ARG A 168 -6.16 13.40 3.34
CA ARG A 168 -4.76 13.63 2.95
C ARG A 168 -4.03 14.41 4.04
N ILE A 169 -2.78 14.04 4.28
CA ILE A 169 -1.91 14.78 5.20
C ILE A 169 -1.32 15.97 4.47
N LYS A 170 -1.65 17.19 4.91
CA LYS A 170 -1.25 18.46 4.25
C LYS A 170 0.26 18.63 4.09
N THR A 171 1.06 18.02 4.95
CA THR A 171 2.52 18.11 4.93
C THR A 171 3.19 17.19 3.93
N TRP A 172 2.49 16.19 3.40
CA TRP A 172 3.08 15.24 2.47
C TRP A 172 3.22 15.82 1.07
N ILE A 173 2.17 16.44 0.57
CA ILE A 173 2.09 16.89 -0.82
C ILE A 173 1.40 18.25 -0.85
N LYS A 174 2.11 19.27 -1.36
CA LYS A 174 1.53 20.63 -1.47
C LYS A 174 0.44 20.72 -2.53
N ASN A 175 0.66 20.07 -3.68
CA ASN A 175 -0.26 20.05 -4.81
C ASN A 175 -0.41 18.61 -5.28
N PRO A 176 -1.37 17.84 -4.77
CA PRO A 176 -1.57 16.46 -5.16
C PRO A 176 -1.94 16.34 -6.64
N GLY A 177 -1.20 15.51 -7.36
CA GLY A 177 -1.45 15.14 -8.74
C GLY A 177 -2.36 13.92 -8.87
N ALA A 178 -2.25 13.23 -10.01
CA ALA A 178 -2.97 12.00 -10.30
C ALA A 178 -2.16 10.72 -9.99
N GLU A 179 -0.96 10.85 -9.42
CA GLU A 179 -0.09 9.72 -9.13
C GLU A 179 -0.72 8.77 -8.08
N ALA A 180 -0.59 7.48 -8.30
CA ALA A 180 -1.20 6.46 -7.43
C ALA A 180 -0.80 6.60 -5.95
N TYR A 181 0.46 6.94 -5.66
CA TYR A 181 0.96 7.12 -4.29
C TYR A 181 0.41 8.39 -3.60
N GLU A 182 -0.30 9.25 -4.32
CA GLU A 182 -0.98 10.43 -3.80
C GLU A 182 -2.48 10.20 -3.55
N ALA A 183 -2.91 8.94 -3.56
CA ALA A 183 -4.30 8.59 -3.33
C ALA A 183 -4.81 9.11 -1.98
N PRO A 184 -6.07 9.58 -1.91
CA PRO A 184 -6.71 9.91 -0.65
C PRO A 184 -6.92 8.64 0.18
N LEU A 185 -6.90 8.80 1.51
CA LEU A 185 -7.18 7.72 2.45
C LEU A 185 -8.64 7.79 2.91
N GLY A 186 -9.26 6.65 3.10
CA GLY A 186 -10.58 6.50 3.71
C GLY A 186 -10.69 5.18 4.46
N ALA A 187 -11.57 5.10 5.43
CA ALA A 187 -11.87 3.84 6.11
C ALA A 187 -12.57 2.85 5.18
N LEU A 188 -13.35 3.36 4.23
CA LEU A 188 -13.93 2.60 3.12
C LEU A 188 -13.13 2.87 1.84
N SER A 189 -12.11 2.07 1.61
CA SER A 189 -11.20 2.15 0.48
C SER A 189 -11.31 0.91 -0.40
N PHE A 190 -11.06 1.06 -1.71
CA PHE A 190 -11.10 -0.02 -2.68
C PHE A 190 -9.98 0.11 -3.71
N ASN A 191 -9.33 -1.02 -4.08
CA ASN A 191 -8.25 -1.07 -5.07
C ASN A 191 -7.18 0.02 -4.82
N PHE A 192 -6.74 0.21 -3.58
CA PHE A 192 -5.76 1.22 -3.18
C PHE A 192 -6.17 2.66 -3.54
N ASN A 193 -7.47 2.91 -3.71
CA ASN A 193 -8.03 4.17 -4.19
C ASN A 193 -7.40 4.63 -5.52
N THR A 194 -7.22 3.67 -6.43
CA THR A 194 -6.65 3.88 -7.76
C THR A 194 -7.48 3.22 -8.84
N VAL A 195 -7.40 3.79 -10.03
CA VAL A 195 -7.95 3.25 -11.27
C VAL A 195 -6.80 2.92 -12.23
N GLN A 196 -6.92 1.79 -12.93
CA GLN A 196 -5.99 1.39 -13.97
C GLN A 196 -6.45 1.91 -15.33
N ALA A 197 -5.53 2.51 -16.09
CA ALA A 197 -5.73 2.88 -17.48
C ALA A 197 -4.70 2.16 -18.37
N ASP A 198 -5.17 1.23 -19.21
CA ASP A 198 -4.36 0.52 -20.19
C ASP A 198 -4.51 1.17 -21.56
N VAL A 199 -3.42 1.70 -22.10
CA VAL A 199 -3.39 2.39 -23.38
C VAL A 199 -2.64 1.53 -24.42
N SER A 200 -3.33 1.10 -25.47
CA SER A 200 -2.75 0.34 -26.58
C SER A 200 -2.83 1.15 -27.88
N PRO A 201 -1.86 1.04 -28.79
CA PRO A 201 -1.95 1.68 -30.10
C PRO A 201 -3.25 1.31 -30.81
N GLY A 202 -3.79 2.24 -31.57
CA GLY A 202 -4.88 1.94 -32.50
C GLY A 202 -4.39 1.23 -33.76
N PRO A 203 -5.28 0.89 -34.72
CA PRO A 203 -4.95 0.01 -35.85
C PRO A 203 -3.96 0.62 -36.85
N LYS A 204 -3.83 1.93 -36.92
CA LYS A 204 -2.90 2.65 -37.82
C LYS A 204 -2.45 3.98 -37.23
N ALA A 205 -1.35 4.51 -37.75
CA ALA A 205 -0.90 5.85 -37.39
C ALA A 205 -1.99 6.89 -37.69
N GLY A 206 -2.20 7.83 -36.76
CA GLY A 206 -3.26 8.84 -36.80
C GLY A 206 -4.57 8.41 -36.13
N SER A 207 -4.84 7.11 -35.95
CA SER A 207 -6.04 6.63 -35.24
C SER A 207 -5.94 6.90 -33.75
N ARG A 208 -7.09 6.92 -33.07
CA ARG A 208 -7.13 6.97 -31.58
C ARG A 208 -6.60 5.66 -31.01
N PRO A 209 -5.80 5.69 -29.96
CA PRO A 209 -5.43 4.50 -29.20
C PRO A 209 -6.66 3.88 -28.53
N LYS A 210 -6.63 2.56 -28.34
CA LYS A 210 -7.60 1.85 -27.50
C LYS A 210 -7.21 2.06 -26.05
N ILE A 211 -8.17 2.48 -25.24
CA ILE A 211 -7.99 2.68 -23.80
C ILE A 211 -9.00 1.82 -23.08
N VAL A 212 -8.52 1.09 -22.08
CA VAL A 212 -9.35 0.28 -21.16
C VAL A 212 -9.13 0.83 -19.75
N ILE A 213 -10.22 1.20 -19.10
CA ILE A 213 -10.25 1.65 -17.72
C ILE A 213 -10.77 0.52 -16.85
N GLU A 214 -10.09 0.25 -15.73
CA GLU A 214 -10.51 -0.79 -14.78
C GLU A 214 -10.44 -0.27 -13.33
N PRO A 215 -11.56 -0.35 -12.58
CA PRO A 215 -12.87 -0.82 -13.00
C PRO A 215 -13.58 0.17 -13.92
N ASP A 216 -14.33 -0.36 -14.90
CA ASP A 216 -15.22 0.43 -15.77
C ASP A 216 -16.54 0.69 -15.03
N ILE A 217 -16.69 1.85 -14.41
CA ILE A 217 -17.80 2.26 -13.53
C ILE A 217 -18.28 3.67 -13.84
N GLU A 218 -19.51 3.99 -13.46
CA GLU A 218 -20.12 5.31 -13.73
C GLU A 218 -19.36 6.49 -13.11
N TYR A 219 -18.61 6.24 -12.02
CA TYR A 219 -17.79 7.25 -11.34
C TYR A 219 -16.59 7.72 -12.18
N ILE A 220 -16.17 6.95 -13.19
CA ILE A 220 -15.01 7.25 -14.04
C ILE A 220 -15.48 7.54 -15.48
N THR A 221 -15.04 8.67 -16.02
CA THR A 221 -15.22 9.01 -17.42
C THR A 221 -13.89 9.04 -18.16
N LEU A 222 -13.91 8.83 -19.48
CA LEU A 222 -12.71 8.82 -20.32
C LEU A 222 -12.75 9.92 -21.37
N ASN A 223 -11.73 10.78 -21.38
CA ASN A 223 -11.50 11.77 -22.43
C ASN A 223 -10.22 11.42 -23.21
N ASN A 224 -10.39 10.75 -24.34
CA ASN A 224 -9.30 10.30 -25.20
C ASN A 224 -8.99 11.30 -26.32
N GLN A 225 -7.93 12.08 -26.14
CA GLN A 225 -7.40 13.03 -27.12
C GLN A 225 -6.08 12.55 -27.77
N ALA A 226 -5.58 11.37 -27.37
CA ALA A 226 -4.31 10.84 -27.86
C ALA A 226 -4.40 10.34 -29.31
N ARG A 227 -3.24 10.15 -29.94
CA ARG A 227 -3.09 9.61 -31.28
C ARG A 227 -2.06 8.50 -31.34
N THR A 228 -2.27 7.54 -32.20
CA THR A 228 -1.27 6.53 -32.58
C THR A 228 -0.24 7.16 -33.49
N LEU A 229 1.04 7.04 -33.16
CA LEU A 229 2.16 7.62 -33.90
C LEU A 229 2.79 6.58 -34.81
N LYS A 230 3.46 7.01 -35.90
CA LYS A 230 4.31 6.16 -36.74
C LYS A 230 5.47 5.58 -35.88
N PRO A 231 6.00 4.39 -36.23
CA PRO A 231 7.24 3.87 -35.66
C PRO A 231 8.38 4.89 -35.71
N GLY A 232 9.31 4.86 -34.77
CA GLY A 232 10.44 5.78 -34.69
C GLY A 232 10.14 7.16 -34.10
N ARG A 233 8.88 7.55 -33.90
CA ARG A 233 8.51 8.80 -33.22
C ARG A 233 8.68 8.63 -31.71
N ARG A 234 8.85 9.74 -30.97
CA ARG A 234 8.94 9.71 -29.50
C ARG A 234 7.56 9.52 -28.88
N ASN A 235 7.41 8.50 -28.02
CA ASN A 235 6.23 8.38 -27.16
C ASN A 235 6.12 9.58 -26.23
N ARG A 236 4.95 10.19 -26.15
CA ARG A 236 4.64 11.29 -25.22
C ARG A 236 3.19 11.17 -24.77
N LEU A 237 2.84 10.02 -24.19
CA LEU A 237 1.55 9.90 -23.53
C LEU A 237 1.55 10.71 -22.24
N ILE A 238 0.47 11.45 -22.05
CA ILE A 238 0.12 12.15 -20.82
C ILE A 238 -1.21 11.57 -20.41
N VAL A 239 -1.23 10.90 -19.27
CA VAL A 239 -2.43 10.33 -18.67
C VAL A 239 -2.64 11.02 -17.33
N ASN A 240 -3.79 11.62 -17.15
CA ASN A 240 -4.08 12.42 -15.96
C ASN A 240 -5.52 12.18 -15.50
N ARG A 241 -5.82 12.55 -14.26
CA ARG A 241 -7.16 12.55 -13.69
C ARG A 241 -7.56 13.98 -13.34
N VAL A 242 -8.79 14.32 -13.64
CA VAL A 242 -9.41 15.62 -13.32
C VAL A 242 -10.71 15.35 -12.57
N ASP A 243 -10.89 16.01 -11.43
CA ASP A 243 -12.17 16.02 -10.71
C ASP A 243 -13.21 16.85 -11.50
N ARG A 244 -14.37 16.25 -11.75
CA ARG A 244 -15.50 16.85 -12.48
C ARG A 244 -16.75 16.83 -11.61
N ASN A 245 -16.75 17.60 -10.54
CA ASN A 245 -17.93 17.74 -9.65
C ASN A 245 -18.41 16.41 -9.06
N GLY A 246 -17.48 15.63 -8.50
CA GLY A 246 -17.76 14.35 -7.86
C GLY A 246 -17.64 13.13 -8.74
N PHE A 247 -17.13 13.29 -9.98
CA PHE A 247 -16.72 12.23 -10.89
C PHE A 247 -15.28 12.43 -11.32
N ASP A 248 -14.54 11.37 -11.56
CA ASP A 248 -13.19 11.45 -12.08
C ASP A 248 -13.16 11.30 -13.62
N GLU A 249 -12.62 12.29 -14.32
CA GLU A 249 -12.33 12.20 -15.75
C GLU A 249 -10.88 11.79 -15.96
N ILE A 250 -10.66 10.62 -16.55
CA ILE A 250 -9.33 10.20 -17.00
C ILE A 250 -9.07 10.82 -18.37
N THR A 251 -8.11 11.72 -18.44
CA THR A 251 -7.70 12.38 -19.69
C THR A 251 -6.46 11.70 -20.24
N VAL A 252 -6.47 11.34 -21.52
CA VAL A 252 -5.33 10.76 -22.23
C VAL A 252 -5.01 11.59 -23.44
N SER A 253 -3.82 12.16 -23.50
CA SER A 253 -3.36 13.04 -24.58
C SER A 253 -1.98 12.68 -25.08
N GLY A 254 -1.50 13.37 -26.14
CA GLY A 254 -0.21 13.10 -26.75
C GLY A 254 -0.23 11.88 -27.68
N GLY A 255 0.76 10.99 -27.59
CA GLY A 255 0.83 9.91 -28.56
C GLY A 255 1.58 8.67 -28.12
N ILE A 256 1.10 7.52 -28.59
CA ILE A 256 1.71 6.19 -28.45
C ILE A 256 2.11 5.65 -29.81
N ARG A 257 3.31 5.09 -29.96
CA ARG A 257 3.76 4.52 -31.22
C ARG A 257 3.01 3.25 -31.58
N LEU A 258 2.80 3.03 -32.87
CA LEU A 258 2.13 1.85 -33.40
C LEU A 258 2.84 0.53 -33.02
N ASP A 259 4.17 0.56 -32.94
CA ASP A 259 5.03 -0.57 -32.56
C ASP A 259 5.26 -0.69 -31.05
N GLN A 260 4.57 0.10 -30.24
CA GLN A 260 4.68 0.07 -28.77
C GLN A 260 3.77 -0.99 -28.18
N ALA A 261 4.28 -1.71 -27.17
CA ALA A 261 3.43 -2.52 -26.32
C ALA A 261 2.43 -1.65 -25.54
N ARG A 262 1.38 -2.30 -25.00
CA ARG A 262 0.42 -1.64 -24.10
C ARG A 262 1.15 -0.94 -22.96
N ALA A 263 0.82 0.32 -22.72
CA ALA A 263 1.26 1.11 -21.60
C ALA A 263 0.20 1.09 -20.51
N ARG A 264 0.59 0.83 -19.24
CA ARG A 264 -0.29 0.78 -18.09
C ARG A 264 0.00 1.93 -17.15
N TYR A 265 -1.07 2.58 -16.70
CA TYR A 265 -1.02 3.68 -15.73
C TYR A 265 -1.95 3.37 -14.58
N PHE A 266 -1.54 3.73 -13.36
CA PHE A 266 -2.39 3.74 -12.18
C PHE A 266 -2.53 5.18 -11.73
N LEU A 267 -3.78 5.65 -11.63
CA LEU A 267 -4.09 7.00 -11.22
C LEU A 267 -4.92 6.94 -9.94
N ASN A 268 -4.66 7.87 -9.03
CA ASN A 268 -5.50 7.97 -7.85
C ASN A 268 -6.91 8.46 -8.23
N ILE A 269 -7.86 8.25 -7.33
CA ILE A 269 -9.23 8.76 -7.44
C ILE A 269 -9.46 9.90 -6.44
N THR A 270 -10.53 10.68 -6.63
CA THR A 270 -10.82 11.83 -5.76
C THR A 270 -11.57 11.41 -4.49
N ASP A 271 -12.54 10.53 -4.61
CA ASP A 271 -13.45 10.15 -3.54
C ASP A 271 -13.51 8.62 -3.34
N PRO A 272 -12.79 8.08 -2.33
CA PRO A 272 -12.75 6.65 -2.04
C PRO A 272 -14.13 6.02 -1.85
N THR A 273 -15.01 6.69 -1.12
CA THR A 273 -16.33 6.18 -0.80
C THR A 273 -17.21 6.07 -2.05
N GLN A 274 -17.30 7.13 -2.87
CA GLN A 274 -18.05 7.10 -4.11
C GLN A 274 -17.50 6.07 -5.11
N TYR A 275 -16.19 5.96 -5.21
CA TYR A 275 -15.52 4.96 -6.02
C TYR A 275 -15.90 3.54 -5.59
N THR A 276 -15.85 3.25 -4.29
CA THR A 276 -16.23 1.95 -3.72
C THR A 276 -17.70 1.63 -3.96
N LEU A 277 -18.61 2.60 -3.73
CA LEU A 277 -20.05 2.42 -3.92
C LEU A 277 -20.41 2.18 -5.38
N SER A 278 -19.82 2.94 -6.32
CA SER A 278 -20.06 2.74 -7.75
C SER A 278 -19.60 1.36 -8.20
N THR A 279 -18.50 0.87 -7.63
CA THR A 279 -18.02 -0.49 -7.88
C THR A 279 -18.97 -1.53 -7.28
N LEU A 280 -19.39 -1.36 -6.03
CA LEU A 280 -20.34 -2.25 -5.39
C LEU A 280 -21.64 -2.35 -6.20
N LYS A 281 -22.22 -1.23 -6.63
CA LYS A 281 -23.41 -1.19 -7.53
C LYS A 281 -23.20 -2.05 -8.77
N LYS A 282 -22.08 -1.90 -9.46
CA LYS A 282 -21.74 -2.69 -10.64
C LYS A 282 -21.68 -4.18 -10.34
N TYR A 283 -21.02 -4.58 -9.24
CA TYR A 283 -20.86 -5.97 -8.85
C TYR A 283 -22.16 -6.61 -8.39
N LEU A 284 -23.04 -5.86 -7.72
CA LEU A 284 -24.42 -6.33 -7.41
C LEU A 284 -25.17 -6.68 -8.71
N GLY A 285 -25.09 -5.82 -9.71
CA GLY A 285 -25.65 -6.11 -11.03
C GLY A 285 -25.08 -7.37 -11.68
N HIS A 286 -23.76 -7.61 -11.58
CA HIS A 286 -23.11 -8.82 -12.12
C HIS A 286 -23.60 -10.11 -11.46
N VAL A 287 -23.97 -10.08 -10.19
CA VAL A 287 -24.51 -11.26 -9.49
C VAL A 287 -26.04 -11.35 -9.56
N GLY A 288 -26.70 -10.43 -10.31
CA GLY A 288 -28.14 -10.44 -10.55
C GLY A 288 -28.97 -9.77 -9.45
N ILE A 289 -28.37 -9.01 -8.55
CA ILE A 289 -29.10 -8.22 -7.55
C ILE A 289 -29.48 -6.88 -8.17
N GLN A 290 -30.78 -6.62 -8.27
CA GLN A 290 -31.32 -5.38 -8.79
C GLN A 290 -31.25 -4.28 -7.72
N PHE A 291 -30.91 -3.06 -8.16
CA PHE A 291 -30.84 -1.88 -7.31
C PHE A 291 -31.59 -0.72 -7.97
N GLN A 292 -32.47 -0.05 -7.23
CA GLN A 292 -33.33 1.04 -7.74
C GLN A 292 -33.06 2.41 -7.11
N GLY A 293 -32.33 2.47 -6.00
CA GLY A 293 -32.07 3.71 -5.25
C GLY A 293 -30.89 4.51 -5.77
N LYS A 294 -30.36 5.36 -4.92
CA LYS A 294 -29.19 6.23 -5.17
C LYS A 294 -27.96 5.73 -4.39
N ILE A 295 -26.81 6.20 -4.81
CA ILE A 295 -25.57 6.06 -4.06
C ILE A 295 -25.42 7.29 -3.17
N GLU A 296 -25.22 7.07 -1.86
CA GLU A 296 -25.12 8.13 -0.86
C GLU A 296 -24.01 7.84 0.15
N LYS A 297 -23.57 8.89 0.87
CA LYS A 297 -22.63 8.75 2.01
C LYS A 297 -23.37 9.14 3.27
N ALA A 298 -23.37 8.24 4.23
CA ALA A 298 -23.89 8.51 5.57
C ALA A 298 -23.35 7.47 6.55
N MET A 299 -23.46 7.74 7.82
CA MET A 299 -23.14 6.78 8.88
C MET A 299 -24.23 5.70 8.94
N VAL A 300 -23.80 4.47 9.24
CA VAL A 300 -24.73 3.38 9.55
C VAL A 300 -25.52 3.76 10.80
N PRO A 301 -26.87 3.73 10.76
CA PRO A 301 -27.68 3.98 11.95
C PRO A 301 -27.46 2.91 13.02
N GLU A 302 -27.57 3.30 14.30
CA GLU A 302 -27.46 2.33 15.41
C GLU A 302 -28.52 1.24 15.36
N THR A 303 -29.66 1.49 14.74
CA THR A 303 -30.75 0.54 14.55
C THR A 303 -30.55 -0.42 13.37
N ALA A 304 -29.51 -0.20 12.55
CA ALA A 304 -29.25 -1.06 11.39
C ALA A 304 -28.75 -2.44 11.82
N ILE A 305 -29.19 -3.44 11.07
CA ILE A 305 -28.86 -4.85 11.31
C ILE A 305 -27.69 -5.23 10.40
N GLU A 306 -26.68 -5.88 10.99
CA GLU A 306 -25.58 -6.45 10.21
C GLU A 306 -26.07 -7.65 9.40
N LEU A 307 -25.82 -7.61 8.09
CA LEU A 307 -26.13 -8.69 7.17
C LEU A 307 -24.93 -9.62 6.95
N LEU A 308 -23.75 -9.05 6.80
CA LEU A 308 -22.53 -9.77 6.45
C LEU A 308 -21.30 -9.05 6.96
N THR A 309 -20.30 -9.84 7.36
CA THR A 309 -18.92 -9.36 7.54
C THR A 309 -18.00 -10.05 6.53
N HIS A 310 -17.17 -9.25 5.86
CA HIS A 310 -15.98 -9.67 5.17
C HIS A 310 -14.77 -9.32 6.03
N GLU A 311 -13.86 -10.25 6.21
CA GLU A 311 -12.58 -10.03 6.90
C GLU A 311 -11.42 -10.12 5.91
N SER A 312 -10.45 -9.23 6.04
CA SER A 312 -9.21 -9.27 5.28
C SER A 312 -8.39 -10.54 5.59
N GLU A 313 -7.32 -10.77 4.86
CA GLU A 313 -6.25 -11.65 5.32
C GLU A 313 -5.63 -11.13 6.64
N PRO A 314 -4.95 -11.98 7.43
CA PRO A 314 -4.26 -11.54 8.65
C PRO A 314 -3.25 -10.42 8.36
N LEU A 315 -3.04 -9.54 9.36
CA LEU A 315 -2.11 -8.41 9.25
C LEU A 315 -0.72 -8.82 8.74
N THR A 316 -0.18 -9.95 9.21
CA THR A 316 1.09 -10.49 8.73
C THR A 316 1.13 -10.73 7.23
N LEU A 317 0.06 -11.27 6.64
CA LEU A 317 -0.04 -11.49 5.20
C LEU A 317 -0.29 -10.17 4.45
N ALA A 318 -1.10 -9.28 5.02
CA ALA A 318 -1.32 -7.95 4.45
C ALA A 318 -0.01 -7.16 4.29
N LEU A 319 0.91 -7.31 5.26
CA LEU A 319 2.21 -6.63 5.26
C LEU A 319 3.24 -7.26 4.32
N GLN A 320 3.13 -8.55 3.98
CA GLN A 320 4.07 -9.21 3.05
C GLN A 320 3.96 -8.71 1.61
N GLY A 321 2.88 -8.08 1.24
CA GLY A 321 2.64 -7.53 -0.10
C GLY A 321 2.85 -6.02 -0.23
N LEU A 322 3.37 -5.37 0.81
CA LEU A 322 3.71 -3.95 0.85
C LEU A 322 5.20 -3.74 0.70
#